data_24c94c7d527c3ff1d244b3341040a393
#
_entry.id   24c94c7d527c3ff1d244b3341040a393
#
_cell.length_a   1.000
_cell.length_b   1.000
_cell.length_c   1.000
_cell.angle_alpha   90.00
_cell.angle_beta   90.00
_cell.angle_gamma   90.00
#
_symmetry.space_group_name_H-M   'P 1'
#
loop_
_entity.id
_entity.type
_entity.pdbx_description
1 polymer ?
#
loop_
_entity_poly.entity_id
_entity_poly.type
_entity_poly.pdbx_seq_one_letter_code
_entity_poly.pdbx_strand_id
1 'polypeptide(L)'
;LDVYREEYNKMLLDKATGANAIVQDKYVTISINKKSVEDARTYFARVGADLIAHFSRLGSKCVELETDERLRIVHDFFRVGEETAYHFDIKETRKKGHDFKDYICPDSLEFESDYFKIGNRYGRVIFLREYASYIKDSMVAELTDMNRNLMMSIDIVPVPTDEAVREAENRLLGVETNITNWQRKQNMNNNFSATVPYDMEQQKKEMKEFLDDLTTRDQRMMFAVLTMVHTADTKEQLDNDTEALLT
;
A
#
# COMPACT_ATOMS: atom_id res chain seq x y z
N LEU A 1 28.59 11.87 -39.70
CA LEU A 1 27.20 11.36 -39.57
C LEU A 1 27.09 10.26 -38.54
N ASP A 2 28.04 9.29 -38.46
CA ASP A 2 27.99 8.16 -37.55
C ASP A 2 28.15 8.57 -36.08
N VAL A 3 29.04 9.54 -35.79
CA VAL A 3 29.27 10.06 -34.42
C VAL A 3 27.99 10.71 -33.88
N TYR A 4 27.29 11.51 -34.68
CA TYR A 4 26.02 12.13 -34.24
C TYR A 4 24.91 11.10 -34.05
N ARG A 5 24.94 10.00 -34.82
CA ARG A 5 24.00 8.91 -34.68
C ARG A 5 24.24 8.11 -33.37
N GLU A 6 25.51 7.89 -33.04
CA GLU A 6 25.90 7.24 -31.79
C GLU A 6 25.55 8.12 -30.57
N GLU A 7 25.85 9.42 -30.63
CA GLU A 7 25.47 10.37 -29.57
C GLU A 7 23.95 10.46 -29.40
N TYR A 8 23.19 10.49 -30.50
CA TYR A 8 21.72 10.52 -30.45
C TYR A 8 21.15 9.22 -29.87
N ASN A 9 21.68 8.06 -30.28
CA ASN A 9 21.27 6.78 -29.72
C ASN A 9 21.61 6.67 -28.26
N LYS A 10 22.77 7.16 -27.81
CA LYS A 10 23.12 7.23 -26.38
C LYS A 10 22.18 8.13 -25.61
N MET A 11 21.87 9.30 -26.14
CA MET A 11 20.89 10.22 -25.52
C MET A 11 19.49 9.59 -25.41
N LEU A 12 19.05 8.84 -26.44
CA LEU A 12 17.77 8.11 -26.40
C LEU A 12 17.81 6.99 -25.37
N LEU A 13 18.91 6.26 -25.26
CA LEU A 13 19.11 5.22 -24.28
C LEU A 13 19.10 5.79 -22.86
N ASP A 14 19.85 6.88 -22.64
CA ASP A 14 19.91 7.57 -21.36
C ASP A 14 18.52 8.12 -20.93
N LYS A 15 17.70 8.58 -21.89
CA LYS A 15 16.32 8.98 -21.63
C LYS A 15 15.40 7.79 -21.37
N ALA A 16 15.60 6.68 -22.05
CA ALA A 16 14.80 5.48 -21.89
C ALA A 16 15.10 4.71 -20.59
N THR A 17 16.32 4.83 -20.07
CA THR A 17 16.78 4.17 -18.85
C THR A 17 16.90 5.10 -17.64
N GLY A 18 16.81 6.42 -17.84
CA GLY A 18 16.90 7.42 -16.77
C GLY A 18 15.61 7.59 -15.96
N ALA A 19 15.67 8.40 -14.91
CA ALA A 19 14.54 8.69 -14.02
C ALA A 19 13.28 9.21 -14.74
N ASN A 20 13.44 9.87 -15.89
CA ASN A 20 12.34 10.35 -16.73
C ASN A 20 11.61 9.25 -17.52
N ALA A 21 12.08 8.01 -17.48
CA ALA A 21 11.44 6.86 -18.15
C ALA A 21 10.50 6.09 -17.22
N ILE A 22 10.37 6.54 -15.96
CA ILE A 22 9.44 5.91 -15.01
C ILE A 22 8.01 6.22 -15.42
N VAL A 23 7.23 5.17 -15.62
CA VAL A 23 5.78 5.25 -15.80
C VAL A 23 5.16 4.83 -14.46
N GLN A 24 4.34 5.72 -13.89
CA GLN A 24 3.59 5.44 -12.67
C GLN A 24 2.12 5.23 -13.03
N ASP A 25 1.65 4.01 -12.88
CA ASP A 25 0.25 3.69 -12.98
C ASP A 25 -0.38 3.67 -11.58
N LYS A 26 -1.56 4.26 -11.44
CA LYS A 26 -2.26 4.38 -10.17
C LYS A 26 -3.60 3.67 -10.25
N TYR A 27 -3.84 2.75 -9.33
CA TYR A 27 -5.03 1.92 -9.30
C TYR A 27 -5.78 2.09 -7.98
N VAL A 28 -7.10 2.11 -8.04
CA VAL A 28 -7.98 2.04 -6.88
C VAL A 28 -8.76 0.73 -6.95
N THR A 29 -8.59 -0.13 -5.97
CA THR A 29 -9.33 -1.39 -5.85
C THR A 29 -10.32 -1.28 -4.70
N ILE A 30 -11.59 -1.60 -4.95
CA ILE A 30 -12.63 -1.63 -3.92
C ILE A 30 -13.14 -3.06 -3.79
N SER A 31 -13.12 -3.56 -2.55
CA SER A 31 -13.65 -4.88 -2.19
C SER A 31 -14.82 -4.73 -1.24
N ILE A 32 -15.90 -5.46 -1.48
CA ILE A 32 -17.09 -5.46 -0.64
C ILE A 32 -17.60 -6.87 -0.41
N ASN A 33 -18.30 -7.06 0.70
CA ASN A 33 -19.09 -8.26 0.96
C ASN A 33 -20.58 -7.92 0.82
N LYS A 34 -21.29 -8.60 -0.09
CA LYS A 34 -22.72 -8.44 -0.34
C LYS A 34 -23.41 -9.80 -0.38
N LYS A 35 -24.71 -9.82 -0.07
CA LYS A 35 -25.52 -11.05 -0.06
C LYS A 35 -25.81 -11.60 -1.45
N SER A 36 -25.83 -10.73 -2.48
CA SER A 36 -26.09 -11.11 -3.87
C SER A 36 -25.17 -10.41 -4.84
N VAL A 37 -25.00 -10.99 -6.03
CA VAL A 37 -24.25 -10.40 -7.15
C VAL A 37 -24.95 -9.12 -7.65
N GLU A 38 -26.28 -9.08 -7.62
CA GLU A 38 -27.08 -7.92 -8.03
C GLU A 38 -26.84 -6.72 -7.11
N ASP A 39 -26.84 -6.94 -5.80
CA ASP A 39 -26.52 -5.90 -4.82
C ASP A 39 -25.08 -5.39 -5.00
N ALA A 40 -24.14 -6.29 -5.30
CA ALA A 40 -22.76 -5.93 -5.57
C ALA A 40 -22.63 -5.07 -6.84
N ARG A 41 -23.30 -5.44 -7.92
CA ARG A 41 -23.32 -4.67 -9.18
C ARG A 41 -23.90 -3.27 -8.99
N THR A 42 -25.02 -3.17 -8.29
CA THR A 42 -25.65 -1.88 -7.99
C THR A 42 -24.73 -0.97 -7.17
N TYR A 43 -24.06 -1.57 -6.18
CA TYR A 43 -23.09 -0.85 -5.35
C TYR A 43 -21.91 -0.35 -6.19
N PHE A 44 -21.29 -1.21 -6.99
CA PHE A 44 -20.12 -0.85 -7.80
C PHE A 44 -20.48 0.17 -8.89
N ALA A 45 -21.65 0.09 -9.53
CA ALA A 45 -22.08 1.08 -10.49
C ALA A 45 -22.17 2.48 -9.87
N ARG A 46 -22.69 2.59 -8.63
CA ARG A 46 -22.76 3.87 -7.91
C ARG A 46 -21.36 4.36 -7.52
N VAL A 47 -20.56 3.51 -6.86
CA VAL A 47 -19.24 3.91 -6.38
C VAL A 47 -18.30 4.23 -7.55
N GLY A 48 -18.36 3.48 -8.65
CA GLY A 48 -17.61 3.78 -9.86
C GLY A 48 -17.94 5.16 -10.43
N ALA A 49 -19.22 5.49 -10.54
CA ALA A 49 -19.66 6.81 -10.98
C ALA A 49 -19.19 7.93 -10.04
N ASP A 50 -19.29 7.72 -8.73
CA ASP A 50 -18.82 8.68 -7.72
C ASP A 50 -17.32 8.91 -7.81
N LEU A 51 -16.52 7.84 -7.94
CA LEU A 51 -15.05 7.93 -8.09
C LEU A 51 -14.67 8.68 -9.37
N ILE A 52 -15.27 8.33 -10.50
CA ILE A 52 -15.02 9.02 -11.78
C ILE A 52 -15.32 10.52 -11.63
N ALA A 53 -16.44 10.88 -11.00
CA ALA A 53 -16.79 12.27 -10.75
C ALA A 53 -15.80 12.99 -9.82
N HIS A 54 -15.33 12.32 -8.75
CA HIS A 54 -14.34 12.89 -7.83
C HIS A 54 -12.99 13.12 -8.50
N PHE A 55 -12.44 12.14 -9.20
CA PHE A 55 -11.18 12.29 -9.91
C PHE A 55 -11.25 13.33 -11.03
N SER A 56 -12.38 13.41 -11.72
CA SER A 56 -12.61 14.46 -12.74
C SER A 56 -12.55 15.86 -12.14
N ARG A 57 -13.12 16.08 -10.95
CA ARG A 57 -13.02 17.37 -10.24
C ARG A 57 -11.59 17.73 -9.84
N LEU A 58 -10.76 16.72 -9.59
CA LEU A 58 -9.34 16.89 -9.30
C LEU A 58 -8.48 17.06 -10.58
N GLY A 59 -9.11 17.13 -11.76
CA GLY A 59 -8.39 17.24 -13.04
C GLY A 59 -7.75 15.93 -13.51
N SER A 60 -8.10 14.80 -12.90
CA SER A 60 -7.58 13.48 -13.24
C SER A 60 -8.63 12.65 -13.97
N LYS A 61 -8.18 11.76 -14.87
CA LYS A 61 -9.04 10.80 -15.55
C LYS A 61 -9.05 9.48 -14.78
N CYS A 62 -10.23 9.00 -14.43
CA CYS A 62 -10.45 7.68 -13.84
C CYS A 62 -11.29 6.84 -14.82
N VAL A 63 -10.89 5.59 -15.04
CA VAL A 63 -11.59 4.62 -15.87
C VAL A 63 -11.71 3.30 -15.12
N GLU A 64 -12.81 2.61 -15.30
CA GLU A 64 -13.00 1.27 -14.77
C GLU A 64 -12.22 0.27 -15.63
N LEU A 65 -11.48 -0.64 -15.00
CA LEU A 65 -10.70 -1.66 -15.68
C LEU A 65 -11.55 -2.91 -15.93
N GLU A 66 -11.45 -3.44 -17.13
CA GLU A 66 -11.99 -4.75 -17.48
C GLU A 66 -11.12 -5.88 -16.90
N THR A 67 -11.66 -7.10 -16.88
CA THR A 67 -10.96 -8.26 -16.31
C THR A 67 -9.62 -8.52 -17.01
N ASP A 68 -9.57 -8.38 -18.32
CA ASP A 68 -8.36 -8.56 -19.13
C ASP A 68 -7.27 -7.56 -18.75
N GLU A 69 -7.62 -6.29 -18.67
CA GLU A 69 -6.70 -5.21 -18.27
C GLU A 69 -6.14 -5.44 -16.86
N ARG A 70 -6.99 -5.86 -15.92
CA ARG A 70 -6.56 -6.15 -14.55
C ARG A 70 -5.60 -7.35 -14.48
N LEU A 71 -5.89 -8.41 -15.22
CA LEU A 71 -5.00 -9.58 -15.29
C LEU A 71 -3.66 -9.21 -15.92
N ARG A 72 -3.67 -8.37 -16.96
CA ARG A 72 -2.46 -7.91 -17.63
C ARG A 72 -1.54 -7.13 -16.69
N ILE A 73 -2.08 -6.23 -15.86
CA ILE A 73 -1.30 -5.48 -14.87
C ILE A 73 -0.51 -6.42 -13.95
N VAL A 74 -1.19 -7.45 -13.43
CA VAL A 74 -0.56 -8.43 -12.54
C VAL A 74 0.44 -9.31 -13.29
N HIS A 75 0.11 -9.74 -14.52
CA HIS A 75 0.99 -10.49 -15.39
C HIS A 75 2.29 -9.72 -15.65
N ASP A 76 2.18 -8.47 -16.12
CA ASP A 76 3.34 -7.68 -16.54
C ASP A 76 4.25 -7.34 -15.34
N PHE A 77 3.69 -7.24 -14.13
CA PHE A 77 4.51 -7.04 -12.93
C PHE A 77 5.32 -8.29 -12.54
N PHE A 78 4.72 -9.47 -12.60
CA PHE A 78 5.37 -10.72 -12.18
C PHE A 78 6.13 -11.42 -13.30
N ARG A 79 5.81 -11.14 -14.56
CA ARG A 79 6.41 -11.74 -15.76
C ARG A 79 7.11 -10.69 -16.62
N VAL A 80 8.00 -9.91 -16.00
CA VAL A 80 8.78 -8.86 -16.70
C VAL A 80 9.58 -9.48 -17.85
N GLY A 81 9.42 -8.91 -19.05
CA GLY A 81 10.01 -9.39 -20.30
C GLY A 81 9.11 -10.34 -21.09
N GLU A 82 7.95 -10.72 -20.57
CA GLU A 82 6.96 -11.58 -21.23
C GLU A 82 5.67 -10.83 -21.59
N GLU A 83 5.68 -9.51 -21.57
CA GLU A 83 4.50 -8.65 -21.79
C GLU A 83 3.83 -8.90 -23.14
N THR A 84 4.61 -9.26 -24.15
CA THR A 84 4.12 -9.59 -25.49
C THR A 84 3.50 -10.97 -25.61
N ALA A 85 3.77 -11.86 -24.66
CA ALA A 85 3.24 -13.22 -24.64
C ALA A 85 1.86 -13.28 -23.98
N TYR A 86 1.44 -12.21 -23.31
CA TYR A 86 0.15 -12.15 -22.64
C TYR A 86 -1.00 -12.23 -23.64
N HIS A 87 -1.85 -13.21 -23.46
CA HIS A 87 -3.09 -13.38 -24.21
C HIS A 87 -4.17 -13.99 -23.31
N PHE A 88 -5.26 -13.29 -23.13
CA PHE A 88 -6.39 -13.75 -22.33
C PHE A 88 -7.68 -13.76 -23.16
N ASP A 89 -8.35 -14.90 -23.20
CA ASP A 89 -9.71 -15.07 -23.75
C ASP A 89 -10.55 -15.92 -22.79
N ILE A 90 -11.61 -15.34 -22.25
CA ILE A 90 -12.46 -15.99 -21.24
C ILE A 90 -13.17 -17.24 -21.79
N LYS A 91 -13.49 -17.28 -23.10
CA LYS A 91 -14.18 -18.43 -23.72
C LYS A 91 -13.20 -19.58 -23.90
N GLU A 92 -12.00 -19.26 -24.34
CA GLU A 92 -10.91 -20.23 -24.50
C GLU A 92 -10.47 -20.79 -23.16
N THR A 93 -10.31 -19.91 -22.14
CA THR A 93 -10.01 -20.25 -20.76
C THR A 93 -10.99 -21.28 -20.21
N ARG A 94 -12.29 -21.02 -20.32
CA ARG A 94 -13.34 -21.95 -19.86
C ARG A 94 -13.33 -23.27 -20.63
N LYS A 95 -13.10 -23.23 -21.94
CA LYS A 95 -13.05 -24.43 -22.79
C LYS A 95 -11.89 -25.34 -22.44
N LYS A 96 -10.73 -24.75 -22.09
CA LYS A 96 -9.52 -25.47 -21.70
C LYS A 96 -9.49 -25.86 -20.21
N GLY A 97 -10.44 -25.39 -19.41
CA GLY A 97 -10.47 -25.62 -17.97
C GLY A 97 -9.39 -24.86 -17.21
N HIS A 98 -8.86 -23.81 -17.78
CA HIS A 98 -7.90 -22.91 -17.12
C HIS A 98 -8.59 -21.95 -16.16
N ASP A 99 -7.83 -21.44 -15.16
CA ASP A 99 -8.21 -20.39 -14.23
C ASP A 99 -7.44 -19.10 -14.56
N PHE A 100 -7.84 -17.97 -14.00
CA PHE A 100 -7.12 -16.69 -14.09
C PHE A 100 -5.66 -16.78 -13.64
N LYS A 101 -5.40 -17.65 -12.67
CA LYS A 101 -4.05 -17.90 -12.13
C LYS A 101 -3.07 -18.41 -13.18
N ASP A 102 -3.55 -19.18 -14.14
CA ASP A 102 -2.72 -19.72 -15.22
C ASP A 102 -2.11 -18.63 -16.12
N TYR A 103 -2.70 -17.44 -16.11
CA TYR A 103 -2.21 -16.28 -16.87
C TYR A 103 -1.27 -15.38 -16.10
N ILE A 104 -1.34 -15.37 -14.76
CA ILE A 104 -0.57 -14.45 -13.91
C ILE A 104 0.52 -15.13 -13.10
N CYS A 105 0.38 -16.43 -12.81
CA CYS A 105 1.40 -17.15 -12.06
C CYS A 105 2.71 -17.26 -12.85
N PRO A 106 3.86 -16.95 -12.25
CA PRO A 106 5.16 -17.19 -12.86
C PRO A 106 5.42 -18.70 -12.98
N ASP A 107 6.31 -19.08 -13.89
CA ASP A 107 6.65 -20.48 -14.13
C ASP A 107 7.39 -21.12 -12.95
N SER A 108 8.13 -20.33 -12.19
CA SER A 108 8.79 -20.76 -10.96
C SER A 108 8.70 -19.68 -9.89
N LEU A 109 8.50 -20.12 -8.64
CA LEU A 109 8.48 -19.28 -7.46
C LEU A 109 9.22 -20.00 -6.34
N GLU A 110 10.33 -19.42 -5.87
CA GLU A 110 11.15 -19.94 -4.80
C GLU A 110 11.13 -18.93 -3.64
N PHE A 111 10.94 -19.41 -2.41
CA PHE A 111 10.92 -18.57 -1.22
C PHE A 111 12.16 -18.82 -0.38
N GLU A 112 12.90 -17.78 -0.08
CA GLU A 112 14.02 -17.76 0.83
C GLU A 112 13.65 -16.98 2.12
N SER A 113 14.60 -16.88 3.05
CA SER A 113 14.33 -16.25 4.37
C SER A 113 14.00 -14.76 4.29
N ASP A 114 14.56 -14.04 3.33
CA ASP A 114 14.51 -12.57 3.22
C ASP A 114 14.18 -12.07 1.80
N TYR A 115 14.04 -12.97 0.84
CA TYR A 115 13.65 -12.66 -0.54
C TYR A 115 12.90 -13.84 -1.18
N PHE A 116 12.32 -13.61 -2.33
CA PHE A 116 11.79 -14.66 -3.19
C PHE A 116 12.38 -14.54 -4.59
N LYS A 117 12.30 -15.63 -5.36
CA LYS A 117 12.65 -15.61 -6.79
C LYS A 117 11.42 -15.90 -7.63
N ILE A 118 11.32 -15.17 -8.73
CA ILE A 118 10.32 -15.38 -9.78
C ILE A 118 11.10 -15.59 -11.08
N GLY A 119 11.16 -16.84 -11.57
CA GLY A 119 12.05 -17.16 -12.66
C GLY A 119 13.50 -16.80 -12.33
N ASN A 120 14.09 -15.92 -13.12
CA ASN A 120 15.45 -15.43 -12.93
C ASN A 120 15.53 -14.11 -12.14
N ARG A 121 14.44 -13.56 -11.66
CA ARG A 121 14.41 -12.30 -10.91
C ARG A 121 14.32 -12.53 -9.42
N TYR A 122 14.85 -11.59 -8.68
CA TYR A 122 14.78 -11.53 -7.21
C TYR A 122 13.74 -10.52 -6.78
N GLY A 123 12.98 -10.81 -5.74
CA GLY A 123 11.97 -9.90 -5.21
C GLY A 123 11.96 -9.88 -3.68
N ARG A 124 11.50 -8.77 -3.12
CA ARG A 124 11.34 -8.59 -1.68
C ARG A 124 10.07 -7.83 -1.38
N VAL A 125 9.41 -8.24 -0.29
CA VAL A 125 8.24 -7.55 0.25
C VAL A 125 8.67 -6.78 1.48
N ILE A 126 8.33 -5.50 1.52
CA ILE A 126 8.57 -4.60 2.65
C ILE A 126 7.22 -4.06 3.09
N PHE A 127 7.00 -3.93 4.38
CA PHE A 127 5.80 -3.29 4.92
C PHE A 127 6.15 -2.30 6.02
N LEU A 128 5.34 -1.26 6.17
CA LEU A 128 5.50 -0.28 7.23
C LEU A 128 4.94 -0.87 8.53
N ARG A 129 5.83 -1.14 9.49
CA ARG A 129 5.49 -1.74 10.77
C ARG A 129 4.95 -0.73 11.77
N GLU A 130 5.57 0.43 11.84
CA GLU A 130 5.24 1.49 12.79
C GLU A 130 4.98 2.79 12.05
N TYR A 131 3.88 3.42 12.34
CA TYR A 131 3.49 4.69 11.73
C TYR A 131 3.89 5.84 12.63
N ALA A 132 4.51 6.87 12.06
CA ALA A 132 4.70 8.12 12.76
C ALA A 132 3.35 8.80 13.03
N SER A 133 3.30 9.66 14.04
CA SER A 133 2.10 10.45 14.36
C SER A 133 1.66 11.39 13.23
N TYR A 134 2.56 11.67 12.31
CA TYR A 134 2.34 12.51 11.13
C TYR A 134 3.09 11.94 9.92
N ILE A 135 2.40 11.78 8.80
CA ILE A 135 2.97 11.36 7.52
C ILE A 135 2.85 12.53 6.55
N LYS A 136 3.97 12.88 5.90
CA LYS A 136 3.98 13.91 4.87
C LYS A 136 3.41 13.36 3.55
N ASP A 137 2.64 14.17 2.85
CA ASP A 137 2.10 13.82 1.53
C ASP A 137 3.22 13.52 0.51
N SER A 138 4.40 14.15 0.67
CA SER A 138 5.57 13.94 -0.18
C SER A 138 6.16 12.53 -0.06
N MET A 139 5.95 11.82 1.05
CA MET A 139 6.53 10.48 1.28
C MET A 139 6.15 9.50 0.17
N VAL A 140 4.88 9.48 -0.22
CA VAL A 140 4.41 8.57 -1.30
C VAL A 140 5.08 8.94 -2.62
N ALA A 141 5.23 10.23 -2.93
CA ALA A 141 5.90 10.68 -4.14
C ALA A 141 7.39 10.30 -4.12
N GLU A 142 8.09 10.54 -3.02
CA GLU A 142 9.51 10.19 -2.85
C GLU A 142 9.76 8.69 -3.05
N LEU A 143 8.92 7.83 -2.46
CA LEU A 143 9.01 6.37 -2.61
C LEU A 143 8.71 5.91 -4.04
N THR A 144 7.78 6.56 -4.73
CA THR A 144 7.36 6.15 -6.09
C THR A 144 8.20 6.76 -7.21
N ASP A 145 8.96 7.82 -6.95
CA ASP A 145 9.85 8.45 -7.93
C ASP A 145 11.18 7.70 -8.13
N MET A 146 11.39 6.62 -7.40
CA MET A 146 12.57 5.77 -7.56
C MET A 146 12.51 5.00 -8.89
N ASN A 147 13.63 5.00 -9.65
CA ASN A 147 13.75 4.26 -10.92
C ASN A 147 13.92 2.75 -10.67
N ARG A 148 12.83 2.09 -10.28
CA ARG A 148 12.80 0.67 -9.91
C ARG A 148 11.48 0.04 -10.28
N ASN A 149 11.48 -1.28 -10.46
CA ASN A 149 10.25 -2.04 -10.58
C ASN A 149 9.64 -2.23 -9.18
N LEU A 150 8.74 -1.34 -8.81
CA LEU A 150 8.12 -1.22 -7.51
C LEU A 150 6.60 -1.24 -7.63
N MET A 151 5.95 -2.10 -6.87
CA MET A 151 4.51 -2.05 -6.62
C MET A 151 4.27 -1.64 -5.17
N MET A 152 3.56 -0.54 -4.96
CA MET A 152 3.16 -0.10 -3.62
C MET A 152 1.65 -0.26 -3.46
N SER A 153 1.24 -0.91 -2.38
CA SER A 153 -0.16 -1.06 -1.97
C SER A 153 -0.40 -0.33 -0.66
N ILE A 154 -1.48 0.43 -0.61
CA ILE A 154 -2.01 1.01 0.63
C ILE A 154 -3.40 0.41 0.82
N ASP A 155 -3.48 -0.57 1.71
CA ASP A 155 -4.73 -1.24 2.04
C ASP A 155 -5.42 -0.49 3.17
N ILE A 156 -6.65 -0.04 2.93
CA ILE A 156 -7.42 0.75 3.88
C ILE A 156 -8.69 0.00 4.24
N VAL A 157 -8.86 -0.27 5.54
CA VAL A 157 -10.07 -0.89 6.08
C VAL A 157 -10.76 0.10 7.01
N PRO A 158 -11.89 0.68 6.62
CA PRO A 158 -12.64 1.58 7.47
C PRO A 158 -13.25 0.81 8.65
N VAL A 159 -13.15 1.41 9.85
CA VAL A 159 -13.74 0.87 11.08
C VAL A 159 -15.10 1.52 11.32
N PRO A 160 -16.16 0.75 11.62
CA PRO A 160 -17.45 1.32 12.03
C PRO A 160 -17.28 2.27 13.21
N THR A 161 -18.00 3.40 13.21
CA THR A 161 -17.80 4.47 14.21
C THR A 161 -18.00 4.00 15.64
N ASP A 162 -18.99 3.16 15.89
CA ASP A 162 -19.27 2.58 17.20
C ASP A 162 -18.13 1.65 17.69
N GLU A 163 -17.53 0.88 16.79
CA GLU A 163 -16.35 0.06 17.10
C GLU A 163 -15.12 0.93 17.35
N ALA A 164 -14.92 1.97 16.53
CA ALA A 164 -13.82 2.90 16.68
C ALA A 164 -13.86 3.65 18.02
N VAL A 165 -15.03 4.15 18.42
CA VAL A 165 -15.23 4.81 19.71
C VAL A 165 -14.95 3.86 20.86
N ARG A 166 -15.50 2.65 20.82
CA ARG A 166 -15.25 1.63 21.86
C ARG A 166 -13.77 1.25 21.98
N GLU A 167 -13.08 1.12 20.87
CA GLU A 167 -11.64 0.83 20.86
C GLU A 167 -10.83 2.00 21.45
N ALA A 168 -11.17 3.24 21.09
CA ALA A 168 -10.54 4.44 21.65
C ALA A 168 -10.79 4.57 23.17
N GLU A 169 -12.01 4.31 23.63
CA GLU A 169 -12.35 4.29 25.07
C GLU A 169 -11.56 3.21 25.83
N ASN A 170 -11.44 2.01 25.28
CA ASN A 170 -10.67 0.93 25.87
C ASN A 170 -9.18 1.27 25.98
N ARG A 171 -8.61 1.89 24.96
CA ARG A 171 -7.21 2.36 24.97
C ARG A 171 -7.00 3.47 25.98
N LEU A 172 -7.90 4.44 26.04
CA LEU A 172 -7.86 5.50 27.05
C LEU A 172 -7.91 4.93 28.47
N LEU A 173 -8.83 3.99 28.74
CA LEU A 173 -8.93 3.30 30.02
C LEU A 173 -7.63 2.56 30.38
N GLY A 174 -6.99 1.92 29.39
CA GLY A 174 -5.69 1.26 29.57
C GLY A 174 -4.60 2.24 30.00
N VAL A 175 -4.50 3.39 29.33
CA VAL A 175 -3.54 4.45 29.69
C VAL A 175 -3.83 5.01 31.09
N GLU A 176 -5.08 5.30 31.43
CA GLU A 176 -5.47 5.79 32.76
C GLU A 176 -5.19 4.76 33.87
N THR A 177 -5.39 3.47 33.57
CA THR A 177 -5.05 2.38 34.50
C THR A 177 -3.53 2.32 34.72
N ASN A 178 -2.73 2.47 33.68
CA ASN A 178 -1.26 2.50 33.79
C ASN A 178 -0.78 3.68 34.63
N ILE A 179 -1.34 4.86 34.44
CA ILE A 179 -1.05 6.06 35.27
C ILE A 179 -1.40 5.80 36.73
N THR A 180 -2.60 5.24 37.00
CA THR A 180 -3.04 4.92 38.35
C THR A 180 -2.11 3.90 39.03
N ASN A 181 -1.71 2.86 38.33
CA ASN A 181 -0.78 1.84 38.82
C ASN A 181 0.60 2.43 39.12
N TRP A 182 1.07 3.32 38.25
CA TRP A 182 2.35 4.05 38.45
C TRP A 182 2.25 4.89 39.74
N GLN A 183 1.18 5.69 39.90
CA GLN A 183 0.98 6.52 41.09
C GLN A 183 0.90 5.67 42.39
N ARG A 184 0.19 4.54 42.37
CA ARG A 184 0.16 3.60 43.48
C ARG A 184 1.53 3.10 43.86
N LYS A 185 2.34 2.73 42.86
CA LYS A 185 3.73 2.28 43.06
C LYS A 185 4.61 3.38 43.67
N GLN A 186 4.46 4.63 43.27
CA GLN A 186 5.20 5.75 43.87
C GLN A 186 4.78 5.96 45.33
N ASN A 187 3.47 5.91 45.62
CA ASN A 187 2.95 6.05 46.97
C ASN A 187 3.43 4.92 47.90
N MET A 188 3.50 3.67 47.40
CA MET A 188 4.08 2.54 48.16
C MET A 188 5.55 2.75 48.49
N ASN A 189 6.27 3.47 47.64
CA ASN A 189 7.68 3.83 47.84
C ASN A 189 7.87 5.12 48.65
N ASN A 190 6.81 5.65 49.27
CA ASN A 190 6.79 6.91 50.01
C ASN A 190 7.20 8.15 49.16
N ASN A 191 7.04 8.08 47.85
CA ASN A 191 7.34 9.17 46.92
C ASN A 191 6.04 9.90 46.53
N PHE A 192 5.43 10.59 47.49
CA PHE A 192 4.12 11.25 47.29
C PHE A 192 4.16 12.51 46.39
N SER A 193 5.35 13.06 46.14
CA SER A 193 5.54 14.24 45.27
C SER A 193 5.92 13.87 43.82
N ALA A 194 5.95 12.58 43.48
CA ALA A 194 6.26 12.15 42.16
C ALA A 194 5.18 12.63 41.17
N THR A 195 5.62 13.37 40.16
CA THR A 195 4.77 13.77 39.03
C THR A 195 4.69 12.62 38.01
N VAL A 196 3.51 12.45 37.39
CA VAL A 196 3.32 11.46 36.32
C VAL A 196 4.33 11.74 35.19
N PRO A 197 5.00 10.73 34.63
CA PRO A 197 5.88 10.88 33.50
C PRO A 197 5.20 11.59 32.34
N TYR A 198 5.92 12.47 31.69
CA TYR A 198 5.39 13.31 30.59
C TYR A 198 4.83 12.47 29.44
N ASP A 199 5.48 11.36 29.10
CA ASP A 199 5.04 10.42 28.07
C ASP A 199 3.68 9.81 28.37
N MET A 200 3.40 9.45 29.60
CA MET A 200 2.09 8.91 30.02
C MET A 200 0.99 9.98 29.97
N GLU A 201 1.29 11.22 30.38
CA GLU A 201 0.34 12.31 30.26
C GLU A 201 0.08 12.69 28.80
N GLN A 202 1.13 12.68 27.98
CA GLN A 202 1.00 12.94 26.55
C GLN A 202 0.14 11.87 25.86
N GLN A 203 0.37 10.57 26.14
CA GLN A 203 -0.46 9.48 25.63
C GLN A 203 -1.93 9.62 26.05
N LYS A 204 -2.19 10.00 27.30
CA LYS A 204 -3.56 10.25 27.76
C LYS A 204 -4.23 11.39 27.00
N LYS A 205 -3.50 12.48 26.77
CA LYS A 205 -3.98 13.64 26.02
C LYS A 205 -4.30 13.26 24.57
N GLU A 206 -3.39 12.58 23.89
CA GLU A 206 -3.57 12.11 22.52
C GLU A 206 -4.78 11.18 22.37
N MET A 207 -4.97 10.25 23.30
CA MET A 207 -6.15 9.37 23.29
C MET A 207 -7.45 10.11 23.51
N LYS A 208 -7.47 11.15 24.35
CA LYS A 208 -8.65 12.00 24.53
C LYS A 208 -8.96 12.82 23.29
N GLU A 209 -7.96 13.41 22.67
CA GLU A 209 -8.12 14.15 21.42
C GLU A 209 -8.62 13.24 20.30
N PHE A 210 -8.08 12.02 20.20
CA PHE A 210 -8.54 11.03 19.23
C PHE A 210 -10.01 10.63 19.45
N LEU A 211 -10.42 10.43 20.71
CA LEU A 211 -11.82 10.14 21.05
C LEU A 211 -12.75 11.33 20.70
N ASP A 212 -12.31 12.55 20.98
CA ASP A 212 -13.04 13.78 20.61
C ASP A 212 -13.17 13.92 19.08
N ASP A 213 -12.12 13.61 18.34
CA ASP A 213 -12.13 13.59 16.88
C ASP A 213 -13.18 12.63 16.30
N LEU A 214 -13.30 11.44 16.88
CA LEU A 214 -14.29 10.44 16.47
C LEU A 214 -15.73 10.81 16.84
N THR A 215 -15.93 11.46 18.00
CA THR A 215 -17.27 11.71 18.57
C THR A 215 -17.85 13.06 18.19
N THR A 216 -17.02 14.11 18.08
CA THR A 216 -17.46 15.49 17.88
C THR A 216 -17.07 16.08 16.54
N ARG A 217 -15.96 15.64 15.94
CA ARG A 217 -15.43 16.19 14.68
C ARG A 217 -15.72 15.34 13.46
N ASP A 218 -16.57 14.33 13.57
CA ASP A 218 -16.94 13.39 12.49
C ASP A 218 -15.75 12.76 11.75
N GLN A 219 -14.62 12.58 12.44
CA GLN A 219 -13.46 11.89 11.92
C GLN A 219 -13.74 10.39 11.83
N ARG A 220 -13.04 9.69 10.95
CA ARG A 220 -13.21 8.26 10.75
C ARG A 220 -11.91 7.52 11.05
N MET A 221 -12.01 6.46 11.82
CA MET A 221 -10.90 5.54 12.06
C MET A 221 -10.77 4.57 10.89
N MET A 222 -9.54 4.34 10.46
CA MET A 222 -9.21 3.35 9.43
C MET A 222 -7.97 2.58 9.87
N PHE A 223 -7.94 1.28 9.58
CA PHE A 223 -6.69 0.54 9.57
C PHE A 223 -6.05 0.71 8.20
N ALA A 224 -4.79 1.06 8.19
CA ALA A 224 -4.00 1.20 6.96
C ALA A 224 -2.77 0.29 7.04
N VAL A 225 -2.49 -0.41 5.96
CA VAL A 225 -1.28 -1.20 5.79
C VAL A 225 -0.61 -0.77 4.50
N LEU A 226 0.63 -0.28 4.61
CA LEU A 226 1.46 0.06 3.46
C LEU A 226 2.43 -1.10 3.22
N THR A 227 2.35 -1.67 2.03
CA THR A 227 3.20 -2.77 1.58
C THR A 227 3.85 -2.39 0.27
N MET A 228 5.12 -2.70 0.11
CA MET A 228 5.88 -2.51 -1.11
C MET A 228 6.47 -3.85 -1.56
N VAL A 229 6.37 -4.13 -2.85
CA VAL A 229 7.03 -5.26 -3.50
C VAL A 229 7.94 -4.70 -4.57
N HIS A 230 9.23 -4.97 -4.48
CA HIS A 230 10.17 -4.57 -5.52
C HIS A 230 10.93 -5.78 -6.05
N THR A 231 11.36 -5.69 -7.30
CA THR A 231 12.07 -6.77 -7.99
C THR A 231 13.32 -6.23 -8.69
N ALA A 232 14.34 -7.06 -8.78
CA ALA A 232 15.60 -6.75 -9.43
C ALA A 232 16.15 -7.97 -10.20
N ASP A 233 17.06 -7.74 -11.13
CA ASP A 233 17.66 -8.81 -11.92
C ASP A 233 18.74 -9.57 -11.15
N THR A 234 19.36 -8.95 -10.17
CA THR A 234 20.38 -9.57 -9.31
C THR A 234 20.04 -9.36 -7.82
N LYS A 235 20.53 -10.28 -6.98
CA LYS A 235 20.35 -10.14 -5.53
C LYS A 235 21.08 -8.91 -4.97
N GLU A 236 22.26 -8.59 -5.49
CA GLU A 236 23.02 -7.41 -5.09
C GLU A 236 22.23 -6.12 -5.36
N GLN A 237 21.61 -6.01 -6.54
CA GLN A 237 20.73 -4.89 -6.86
C GLN A 237 19.52 -4.85 -5.95
N LEU A 238 18.90 -6.01 -5.66
CA LEU A 238 17.77 -6.10 -4.73
C LEU A 238 18.14 -5.58 -3.34
N ASP A 239 19.33 -5.95 -2.83
CA ASP A 239 19.80 -5.52 -1.51
C ASP A 239 20.05 -4.00 -1.48
N ASN A 240 20.72 -3.44 -2.50
CA ASN A 240 20.95 -2.00 -2.63
C ASN A 240 19.64 -1.22 -2.76
N ASP A 241 18.69 -1.75 -3.52
CA ASP A 241 17.36 -1.14 -3.69
C ASP A 241 16.55 -1.17 -2.39
N THR A 242 16.66 -2.25 -1.62
CA THR A 242 16.05 -2.34 -0.30
C THR A 242 16.62 -1.31 0.65
N GLU A 243 17.96 -1.18 0.72
CA GLU A 243 18.61 -0.21 1.60
C GLU A 243 18.14 1.21 1.28
N ALA A 244 18.05 1.56 0.00
CA ALA A 244 17.58 2.89 -0.40
C ALA A 244 16.07 3.12 -0.14
N LEU A 245 15.24 2.06 -0.04
CA LEU A 245 13.83 2.17 0.35
C LEU A 245 13.64 2.31 1.87
N LEU A 246 14.64 1.89 2.67
CA LEU A 246 14.58 1.94 4.13
C LEU A 246 15.21 3.22 4.73
N THR A 247 15.90 4.03 3.93
CA THR A 247 16.50 5.32 4.31
C THR A 247 15.61 6.49 3.98
#